data_3649011d47e1c86c7c321d11b12662e6
#
_entry.id   3649011d47e1c86c7c321d11b12662e6
#
_cell.length_a   1.000
_cell.length_b   1.000
_cell.length_c   1.000
_cell.angle_alpha   90.00
_cell.angle_beta   90.00
_cell.angle_gamma   90.00
#
_symmetry.space_group_name_H-M   'P 1'
#
loop_
_entity.id
_entity.type
_entity.pdbx_description
1 polymer ?
#
loop_
_entity_poly.entity_id
_entity_poly.type
_entity_poly.pdbx_seq_one_letter_code
_entity_poly.pdbx_strand_id
1 'polypeptide(L)'
;MNRKALRSLIIFLFIAFTQVAAVKASDDVIERQKEHRNDTYSWFSQVYGNPAMQWNHYQYSLNRLAVTYTNSCSTLPKRLEDGDNMTVAGGYADAFLRKKKTSLWGTAYYTKGKYYHIRYNETTDFDVLYPYVMADTVGGGVSHREVYNFKGGFAHRKDKWILGVEGCYTARLEYRTVDPRPKNLTSCLQLKAGTSWSGLFNETYEGGLSAGVKRYKQTNMLEFYNETSQPTVWHLTGLGMDYYRFRGSYASTYYKGLGWDASIELRPVAPRNGIYSSLNYSSMFIEKIISDLNELPLTKLKLYHLGFESGYLHKAPINTWAIKLTGEYNIRQGIENIFGSAQDNVFPQIASGQQYSDRQWHLWGTLLWQYHPSNIALYNLSISQHDQHQRETYFKPIREISSMAHISAISLKGMWQLKRLLLQTSALFDYAWDSHCSMMLEGNVHESMMIPVYHRCAFNGNKRYNASLQVEADYAMNRHYSLFIAAKWDYAHYMKREHSRLFRVSLGIEF
;
A
#
# COMPACT_ATOMS: atom_id res chain seq x y z
N MET A 1 -6.69 -5.87 -23.99
CA MET A 1 -6.55 -4.53 -24.61
C MET A 1 -5.52 -4.62 -25.74
N ASN A 2 -5.85 -4.16 -26.94
CA ASN A 2 -4.99 -4.32 -28.13
C ASN A 2 -3.71 -3.44 -27.96
N ARG A 3 -2.52 -3.97 -28.30
CA ARG A 3 -1.22 -3.26 -28.19
C ARG A 3 -1.23 -1.86 -28.84
N LYS A 4 -2.04 -1.67 -29.88
CA LYS A 4 -2.23 -0.37 -30.54
C LYS A 4 -3.00 0.62 -29.64
N ALA A 5 -4.05 0.18 -28.93
CA ALA A 5 -4.81 1.02 -28.01
C ALA A 5 -3.97 1.46 -26.80
N LEU A 6 -3.08 0.58 -26.29
CA LEU A 6 -2.17 0.93 -25.21
C LEU A 6 -1.14 1.98 -25.65
N ARG A 7 -0.57 1.83 -26.84
CA ARG A 7 0.37 2.83 -27.42
C ARG A 7 -0.30 4.17 -27.62
N SER A 8 -1.54 4.20 -28.15
CA SER A 8 -2.32 5.43 -28.34
C SER A 8 -2.66 6.09 -27.01
N LEU A 9 -2.99 5.34 -25.98
CA LEU A 9 -3.26 5.85 -24.63
C LEU A 9 -2.01 6.45 -24.00
N ILE A 10 -0.84 5.79 -24.13
CA ILE A 10 0.45 6.29 -23.63
C ILE A 10 0.84 7.57 -24.38
N ILE A 11 0.66 7.61 -25.69
CA ILE A 11 0.95 8.81 -26.53
C ILE A 11 -0.01 9.93 -26.18
N PHE A 12 -1.30 9.65 -25.97
CA PHE A 12 -2.31 10.66 -25.58
C PHE A 12 -2.02 11.22 -24.18
N LEU A 13 -1.64 10.38 -23.21
CA LEU A 13 -1.19 10.79 -21.89
C LEU A 13 0.08 11.64 -21.98
N PHE A 14 1.05 11.25 -22.83
CA PHE A 14 2.27 12.01 -23.04
C PHE A 14 2.00 13.39 -23.65
N ILE A 15 1.10 13.48 -24.63
CA ILE A 15 0.67 14.74 -25.28
C ILE A 15 -0.15 15.59 -24.32
N ALA A 16 -1.06 15.00 -23.52
CA ALA A 16 -1.83 15.72 -22.52
C ALA A 16 -0.92 16.31 -21.42
N PHE A 17 0.14 15.60 -21.02
CA PHE A 17 1.13 16.09 -20.06
C PHE A 17 2.02 17.19 -20.65
N THR A 18 2.36 17.14 -21.94
CA THR A 18 3.22 18.18 -22.57
C THR A 18 2.49 19.51 -22.79
N GLN A 19 1.18 19.51 -22.98
CA GLN A 19 0.40 20.76 -23.15
C GLN A 19 0.17 21.53 -21.82
N VAL A 20 0.42 20.90 -20.66
CA VAL A 20 0.29 21.57 -19.35
C VAL A 20 1.52 22.42 -18.98
N ALA A 21 2.58 22.38 -19.76
CA ALA A 21 3.86 23.07 -19.49
C ALA A 21 3.82 24.62 -19.62
N ALA A 22 2.68 25.24 -19.92
CA ALA A 22 2.57 26.68 -20.14
C ALA A 22 1.99 27.46 -18.95
N VAL A 23 2.24 27.03 -17.70
CA VAL A 23 1.94 27.86 -16.52
C VAL A 23 3.21 28.56 -16.10
N LYS A 24 3.19 29.90 -16.01
CA LYS A 24 4.25 30.74 -15.46
C LYS A 24 4.77 30.16 -14.14
N ALA A 25 5.75 29.29 -14.18
CA ALA A 25 6.58 28.95 -13.06
C ALA A 25 7.69 29.99 -13.02
N SER A 26 7.59 30.96 -12.14
CA SER A 26 8.65 31.95 -11.90
C SER A 26 9.85 31.36 -11.15
N ASP A 27 9.74 30.08 -10.73
CA ASP A 27 10.64 29.49 -9.76
C ASP A 27 11.55 28.44 -10.38
N ASP A 28 12.78 28.40 -9.91
CA ASP A 28 13.80 27.42 -10.32
C ASP A 28 13.33 25.99 -9.95
N VAL A 29 13.59 25.03 -10.82
CA VAL A 29 13.29 23.61 -10.62
C VAL A 29 13.84 23.09 -9.28
N ILE A 30 15.00 23.58 -8.85
CA ILE A 30 15.62 23.21 -7.58
C ILE A 30 14.75 23.65 -6.38
N GLU A 31 14.18 24.84 -6.39
CA GLU A 31 13.31 25.31 -5.30
C GLU A 31 12.01 24.50 -5.22
N ARG A 32 11.45 24.13 -6.37
CA ARG A 32 10.30 23.22 -6.45
C ARG A 32 10.63 21.83 -5.88
N GLN A 33 11.79 21.28 -6.24
CA GLN A 33 12.29 20.01 -5.71
C GLN A 33 12.52 20.06 -4.20
N LYS A 34 13.11 21.12 -3.68
CA LYS A 34 13.31 21.31 -2.23
C LYS A 34 12.00 21.29 -1.49
N GLU A 35 10.96 21.97 -1.98
CA GLU A 35 9.65 21.95 -1.34
C GLU A 35 9.05 20.54 -1.33
N HIS A 36 8.97 19.88 -2.49
CA HIS A 36 8.35 18.57 -2.61
C HIS A 36 9.08 17.46 -1.85
N ARG A 37 10.38 17.64 -1.56
CA ARG A 37 11.21 16.68 -0.82
C ARG A 37 11.40 17.03 0.65
N ASN A 38 10.90 18.16 1.09
CA ASN A 38 10.98 18.55 2.48
C ASN A 38 9.95 17.79 3.30
N ASP A 39 10.41 17.04 4.31
CA ASP A 39 9.58 16.14 5.11
C ASP A 39 8.45 16.88 5.84
N THR A 40 8.60 18.16 6.17
CA THR A 40 7.54 18.93 6.85
C THR A 40 6.27 19.05 6.03
N TYR A 41 6.33 18.96 4.69
CA TYR A 41 5.15 18.99 3.82
C TYR A 41 4.41 17.65 3.75
N SER A 42 5.13 16.55 3.91
CA SER A 42 4.56 15.19 3.91
C SER A 42 4.37 14.59 5.32
N TRP A 43 4.76 15.33 6.37
CA TRP A 43 4.79 14.84 7.75
C TRP A 43 3.40 14.40 8.24
N PHE A 44 2.37 15.17 7.94
CA PHE A 44 0.97 14.89 8.26
C PHE A 44 0.23 14.41 7.00
N SER A 45 0.64 13.27 6.47
CA SER A 45 0.15 12.77 5.18
C SER A 45 -1.33 12.41 5.16
N GLN A 46 -1.90 11.97 6.29
CA GLN A 46 -3.32 11.58 6.37
C GLN A 46 -4.24 12.79 6.20
N VAL A 47 -3.84 13.98 6.68
CA VAL A 47 -4.60 15.21 6.48
C VAL A 47 -4.79 15.52 4.99
N TYR A 48 -3.76 15.26 4.18
CA TYR A 48 -3.80 15.45 2.73
C TYR A 48 -4.43 14.27 1.97
N GLY A 49 -4.94 13.26 2.67
CA GLY A 49 -5.80 12.21 2.11
C GLY A 49 -7.19 12.70 1.68
N ASN A 50 -7.62 13.86 2.15
CA ASN A 50 -8.81 14.57 1.68
C ASN A 50 -8.49 15.34 0.39
N PRO A 51 -9.21 15.12 -0.72
CA PRO A 51 -8.96 15.82 -1.99
C PRO A 51 -8.98 17.35 -1.87
N ALA A 52 -9.83 17.92 -1.01
CA ALA A 52 -9.88 19.36 -0.81
C ALA A 52 -8.60 19.90 -0.16
N MET A 53 -7.99 19.15 0.76
CA MET A 53 -6.75 19.55 1.45
C MET A 53 -5.53 19.56 0.53
N GLN A 54 -5.57 18.86 -0.58
CA GLN A 54 -4.50 18.84 -1.59
C GLN A 54 -4.20 20.22 -2.17
N TRP A 55 -5.21 21.13 -2.17
CA TRP A 55 -4.99 22.53 -2.59
C TRP A 55 -3.90 23.22 -1.74
N ASN A 56 -3.75 22.85 -0.51
CA ASN A 56 -2.81 23.42 0.46
C ASN A 56 -1.50 22.61 0.62
N HIS A 57 -1.34 21.51 -0.12
CA HIS A 57 -0.22 20.60 0.10
C HIS A 57 1.11 21.25 -0.29
N TYR A 58 1.24 21.67 -1.54
CA TYR A 58 2.44 22.34 -2.05
C TYR A 58 2.08 23.70 -2.64
N GLN A 59 3.07 24.60 -2.64
CA GLN A 59 2.97 25.92 -3.26
C GLN A 59 3.43 25.88 -4.71
N TYR A 60 4.41 25.03 -5.02
CA TYR A 60 5.01 24.90 -6.35
C TYR A 60 4.48 23.68 -7.08
N SER A 61 4.45 23.82 -8.41
CA SER A 61 4.15 22.70 -9.30
C SER A 61 5.39 21.90 -9.58
N LEU A 62 5.29 20.58 -9.56
CA LEU A 62 6.39 19.68 -9.93
C LEU A 62 5.81 18.45 -10.62
N ASN A 63 6.41 18.08 -11.76
CA ASN A 63 6.12 16.84 -12.46
C ASN A 63 7.36 15.98 -12.46
N ARG A 64 7.18 14.67 -12.33
CA ARG A 64 8.27 13.69 -12.29
C ARG A 64 7.93 12.51 -13.20
N LEU A 65 8.85 12.15 -14.08
CA LEU A 65 8.79 10.95 -14.91
C LEU A 65 10.00 10.09 -14.61
N ALA A 66 9.82 8.82 -14.35
CA ALA A 66 10.90 7.90 -14.01
C ALA A 66 10.71 6.52 -14.61
N VAL A 67 11.81 5.84 -14.87
CA VAL A 67 11.89 4.40 -15.01
C VAL A 67 12.58 3.81 -13.79
N THR A 68 12.11 2.67 -13.32
CA THR A 68 12.60 2.03 -12.10
C THR A 68 12.92 0.58 -12.35
N TYR A 69 13.95 0.09 -11.69
CA TYR A 69 14.27 -1.32 -11.59
C TYR A 69 14.45 -1.68 -10.12
N THR A 70 13.82 -2.77 -9.69
CA THR A 70 13.87 -3.28 -8.32
C THR A 70 14.21 -4.75 -8.35
N ASN A 71 15.15 -5.15 -7.52
CA ASN A 71 15.48 -6.55 -7.24
C ASN A 71 15.42 -6.77 -5.73
N SER A 72 14.78 -7.86 -5.29
CA SER A 72 14.73 -8.25 -3.88
C SER A 72 14.97 -9.73 -3.74
N CYS A 73 15.67 -10.10 -2.67
CA CYS A 73 15.97 -11.48 -2.30
C CYS A 73 15.87 -11.61 -0.78
N SER A 74 15.23 -12.68 -0.31
CA SER A 74 15.08 -12.98 1.11
C SER A 74 15.33 -14.47 1.37
N THR A 75 16.16 -14.78 2.37
CA THR A 75 16.31 -16.16 2.84
C THR A 75 15.19 -16.56 3.82
N LEU A 76 14.53 -15.56 4.43
CA LEU A 76 13.36 -15.73 5.27
C LEU A 76 12.29 -14.72 4.84
N PRO A 77 11.42 -15.02 3.84
CA PRO A 77 10.37 -14.13 3.46
C PRO A 77 9.37 -13.92 4.60
N LYS A 78 8.73 -12.76 4.67
CA LYS A 78 7.68 -12.49 5.66
C LYS A 78 6.56 -13.53 5.58
N ARG A 79 6.24 -13.95 4.36
CA ARG A 79 5.23 -14.97 4.06
C ARG A 79 5.68 -15.80 2.87
N LEU A 80 5.45 -17.11 2.94
CA LEU A 80 5.72 -18.03 1.83
C LEU A 80 4.79 -17.74 0.63
N GLU A 81 3.63 -17.17 0.90
CA GLU A 81 2.60 -16.78 -0.06
C GLU A 81 2.98 -15.61 -0.96
N ASP A 82 4.03 -14.86 -0.62
CA ASP A 82 4.57 -13.75 -1.43
C ASP A 82 5.80 -14.15 -2.24
N GLY A 83 6.39 -15.32 -1.94
CA GLY A 83 7.67 -15.74 -2.49
C GLY A 83 8.87 -15.09 -1.78
N ASP A 84 10.07 -15.47 -2.19
CA ASP A 84 11.32 -15.04 -1.55
C ASP A 84 12.16 -14.08 -2.40
N ASN A 85 11.96 -14.09 -3.71
CA ASN A 85 12.68 -13.24 -4.65
C ASN A 85 11.74 -12.51 -5.59
N MET A 86 12.12 -11.31 -5.99
CA MET A 86 11.40 -10.59 -7.04
C MET A 86 12.33 -9.72 -7.89
N THR A 87 11.96 -9.58 -9.16
CA THR A 87 12.58 -8.63 -10.09
C THR A 87 11.47 -7.85 -10.77
N VAL A 88 11.46 -6.53 -10.63
CA VAL A 88 10.39 -5.66 -11.13
C VAL A 88 11.00 -4.48 -11.88
N ALA A 89 10.51 -4.20 -13.07
CA ALA A 89 10.81 -2.99 -13.82
C ALA A 89 9.53 -2.22 -14.12
N GLY A 90 9.60 -0.90 -14.22
CA GLY A 90 8.41 -0.11 -14.51
C GLY A 90 8.69 1.34 -14.87
N GLY A 91 7.63 2.01 -15.30
CA GLY A 91 7.57 3.44 -15.50
C GLY A 91 6.63 4.09 -14.51
N TYR A 92 6.98 5.28 -14.08
CA TYR A 92 6.27 6.06 -13.08
C TYR A 92 6.15 7.51 -13.54
N ALA A 93 4.99 8.09 -13.36
CA ALA A 93 4.72 9.50 -13.57
C ALA A 93 3.98 10.06 -12.35
N ASP A 94 4.44 11.18 -11.85
CA ASP A 94 3.79 11.95 -10.79
C ASP A 94 3.70 13.41 -11.18
N ALA A 95 2.58 14.05 -10.88
CA ALA A 95 2.34 15.44 -11.24
C ALA A 95 1.56 16.15 -10.15
N PHE A 96 2.01 17.34 -9.80
CA PHE A 96 1.28 18.29 -8.99
C PHE A 96 1.33 19.65 -9.64
N LEU A 97 0.16 20.21 -9.95
CA LEU A 97 0.03 21.50 -10.59
C LEU A 97 -0.74 22.45 -9.69
N ARG A 98 -0.08 23.55 -9.34
CA ARG A 98 -0.66 24.61 -8.52
C ARG A 98 -1.03 25.81 -9.35
N LYS A 99 -2.30 26.24 -9.29
CA LYS A 99 -2.82 27.50 -9.87
C LYS A 99 -3.40 28.38 -8.76
N LYS A 100 -3.74 29.63 -9.08
CA LYS A 100 -4.24 30.59 -8.07
C LYS A 100 -5.44 30.07 -7.25
N LYS A 101 -6.38 29.39 -7.88
CA LYS A 101 -7.63 28.90 -7.26
C LYS A 101 -7.80 27.38 -7.40
N THR A 102 -6.90 26.68 -8.09
CA THR A 102 -7.03 25.25 -8.36
C THR A 102 -5.72 24.52 -8.16
N SER A 103 -5.79 23.29 -7.73
CA SER A 103 -4.69 22.33 -7.83
C SER A 103 -5.17 21.09 -8.58
N LEU A 104 -4.26 20.50 -9.35
CA LEU A 104 -4.45 19.22 -10.02
C LEU A 104 -3.27 18.34 -9.60
N TRP A 105 -3.54 17.08 -9.37
CA TRP A 105 -2.50 16.08 -9.10
C TRP A 105 -2.83 14.77 -9.76
N GLY A 106 -1.83 13.98 -9.98
CA GLY A 106 -2.03 12.66 -10.53
C GLY A 106 -0.77 11.82 -10.48
N THR A 107 -0.97 10.53 -10.34
CA THR A 107 0.07 9.52 -10.47
C THR A 107 -0.33 8.46 -11.46
N ALA A 108 0.61 8.00 -12.26
CA ALA A 108 0.41 6.85 -13.12
C ALA A 108 1.64 5.97 -13.06
N TYR A 109 1.45 4.66 -12.88
CA TYR A 109 2.56 3.72 -13.00
C TYR A 109 2.14 2.44 -13.71
N TYR A 110 3.12 1.89 -14.39
CA TYR A 110 3.09 0.54 -14.94
C TYR A 110 4.30 -0.20 -14.43
N THR A 111 4.08 -1.39 -13.87
CA THR A 111 5.16 -2.29 -13.47
C THR A 111 4.96 -3.67 -14.04
N LYS A 112 6.06 -4.32 -14.41
CA LYS A 112 6.11 -5.72 -14.81
C LYS A 112 7.19 -6.43 -14.01
N GLY A 113 6.85 -7.54 -13.40
CA GLY A 113 7.74 -8.25 -12.50
C GLY A 113 7.65 -9.76 -12.61
N LYS A 114 8.70 -10.40 -12.11
CA LYS A 114 8.78 -11.83 -11.87
C LYS A 114 8.94 -12.04 -10.38
N TYR A 115 8.14 -12.95 -9.83
CA TYR A 115 8.12 -13.32 -8.42
C TYR A 115 8.41 -14.83 -8.35
N TYR A 116 9.30 -15.21 -7.47
CA TYR A 116 9.84 -16.56 -7.43
C TYR A 116 9.42 -17.26 -6.16
N HIS A 117 9.21 -18.57 -6.23
CA HIS A 117 8.95 -19.48 -5.13
C HIS A 117 7.70 -19.10 -4.30
N ILE A 118 6.67 -18.58 -4.95
CA ILE A 118 5.35 -18.39 -4.32
C ILE A 118 4.78 -19.75 -3.97
N ARG A 119 4.36 -19.96 -2.73
CA ARG A 119 3.76 -21.21 -2.22
C ARG A 119 2.48 -20.89 -1.47
N TYR A 120 1.57 -21.82 -1.40
CA TYR A 120 0.32 -21.73 -0.63
C TYR A 120 -0.57 -20.54 -1.04
N ASN A 121 -0.42 -20.03 -2.24
CA ASN A 121 -1.21 -18.92 -2.75
C ASN A 121 -1.35 -18.98 -4.27
N GLU A 122 -2.58 -19.17 -4.74
CA GLU A 122 -2.96 -19.14 -6.15
C GLU A 122 -3.81 -17.92 -6.50
N THR A 123 -3.99 -16.98 -5.56
CA THR A 123 -4.66 -15.69 -5.76
C THR A 123 -3.66 -14.55 -5.86
N THR A 124 -4.06 -13.43 -6.42
CA THR A 124 -3.35 -12.15 -6.20
C THR A 124 -4.01 -11.38 -5.07
N ASP A 125 -3.40 -10.26 -4.61
CA ASP A 125 -3.91 -9.44 -3.49
C ASP A 125 -4.15 -10.23 -2.20
N PHE A 126 -3.21 -11.12 -1.84
CA PHE A 126 -3.30 -11.98 -0.66
C PHE A 126 -3.74 -11.22 0.60
N ASP A 127 -3.14 -10.06 0.89
CA ASP A 127 -3.49 -9.24 2.06
C ASP A 127 -4.94 -8.76 2.07
N VAL A 128 -5.54 -8.55 0.91
CA VAL A 128 -6.93 -8.12 0.80
C VAL A 128 -7.88 -9.29 1.01
N LEU A 129 -7.56 -10.47 0.46
CA LEU A 129 -8.46 -11.62 0.38
C LEU A 129 -8.30 -12.61 1.52
N TYR A 130 -7.13 -12.68 2.17
CA TYR A 130 -6.90 -13.60 3.27
C TYR A 130 -7.95 -13.39 4.38
N PRO A 131 -8.56 -14.45 4.94
CA PRO A 131 -8.15 -15.85 4.86
C PRO A 131 -8.70 -16.65 3.66
N TYR A 132 -9.61 -16.08 2.86
CA TYR A 132 -10.38 -16.80 1.86
C TYR A 132 -9.69 -16.89 0.50
N VAL A 133 -8.42 -17.24 0.49
CA VAL A 133 -7.62 -17.42 -0.72
C VAL A 133 -7.73 -18.84 -1.28
N MET A 134 -7.20 -19.04 -2.48
CA MET A 134 -6.94 -20.36 -3.02
C MET A 134 -5.47 -20.70 -2.87
N ALA A 135 -5.17 -21.95 -2.55
CA ALA A 135 -3.82 -22.42 -2.31
C ALA A 135 -3.59 -23.80 -2.90
N ASP A 136 -2.33 -24.14 -3.13
CA ASP A 136 -1.85 -25.49 -3.40
C ASP A 136 -0.75 -25.86 -2.40
N THR A 137 -0.27 -27.10 -2.44
CA THR A 137 0.83 -27.60 -1.61
C THR A 137 2.13 -27.74 -2.40
N VAL A 138 2.08 -27.65 -3.71
CA VAL A 138 3.24 -27.85 -4.58
C VAL A 138 4.04 -26.57 -4.69
N GLY A 139 3.37 -25.49 -5.03
CA GLY A 139 4.00 -24.19 -5.23
C GLY A 139 5.08 -24.17 -6.29
N GLY A 140 5.80 -23.10 -6.38
CA GLY A 140 6.99 -22.97 -7.21
C GLY A 140 6.74 -22.30 -8.55
N GLY A 141 7.74 -22.39 -9.43
CA GLY A 141 7.72 -21.69 -10.70
C GLY A 141 7.91 -20.18 -10.55
N VAL A 142 7.68 -19.47 -11.65
CA VAL A 142 7.79 -18.02 -11.72
C VAL A 142 6.42 -17.42 -11.96
N SER A 143 5.95 -16.60 -11.02
CA SER A 143 4.76 -15.77 -11.22
C SER A 143 5.12 -14.50 -11.96
N HIS A 144 4.38 -14.18 -13.01
CA HIS A 144 4.48 -12.95 -13.78
C HIS A 144 3.38 -12.02 -13.35
N ARG A 145 3.76 -10.79 -12.93
CA ARG A 145 2.80 -9.80 -12.47
C ARG A 145 2.96 -8.50 -13.26
N GLU A 146 1.83 -7.98 -13.73
CA GLU A 146 1.72 -6.67 -14.37
C GLU A 146 0.72 -5.82 -13.58
N VAL A 147 1.11 -4.60 -13.24
CA VAL A 147 0.25 -3.67 -12.49
C VAL A 147 0.15 -2.36 -13.23
N TYR A 148 -1.06 -1.87 -13.36
CA TYR A 148 -1.41 -0.56 -13.89
C TYR A 148 -2.13 0.23 -12.80
N ASN A 149 -1.69 1.44 -12.55
CA ASN A 149 -2.37 2.34 -11.63
C ASN A 149 -2.48 3.72 -12.26
N PHE A 150 -3.65 4.32 -12.09
CA PHE A 150 -3.95 5.69 -12.49
C PHE A 150 -4.70 6.35 -11.36
N LYS A 151 -4.16 7.42 -10.84
CA LYS A 151 -4.77 8.26 -9.81
C LYS A 151 -4.77 9.71 -10.32
N GLY A 152 -5.84 10.42 -10.12
CA GLY A 152 -5.92 11.82 -10.47
C GLY A 152 -6.96 12.55 -9.65
N GLY A 153 -6.71 13.81 -9.35
CA GLY A 153 -7.60 14.62 -8.58
C GLY A 153 -7.54 16.11 -8.95
N PHE A 154 -8.54 16.79 -8.50
CA PHE A 154 -8.75 18.21 -8.72
C PHE A 154 -9.31 18.84 -7.44
N ALA A 155 -8.78 19.99 -7.04
CA ALA A 155 -9.36 20.82 -5.99
C ALA A 155 -9.51 22.26 -6.44
N HIS A 156 -10.62 22.88 -6.03
CA HIS A 156 -10.94 24.27 -6.37
C HIS A 156 -11.31 25.07 -5.12
N ARG A 157 -10.64 26.20 -4.93
CA ARG A 157 -10.91 27.13 -3.85
C ARG A 157 -11.84 28.26 -4.29
N LYS A 158 -12.92 28.43 -3.53
CA LYS A 158 -13.83 29.57 -3.63
C LYS A 158 -13.94 30.19 -2.24
N ASP A 159 -13.36 31.38 -2.06
CA ASP A 159 -13.29 32.11 -0.80
C ASP A 159 -12.65 31.25 0.33
N LYS A 160 -13.43 30.94 1.37
CA LYS A 160 -13.00 30.10 2.50
C LYS A 160 -13.25 28.61 2.28
N TRP A 161 -13.96 28.25 1.21
CA TRP A 161 -14.29 26.86 0.88
C TRP A 161 -13.34 26.29 -0.17
N ILE A 162 -12.99 25.04 -0.02
CA ILE A 162 -12.30 24.25 -1.04
C ILE A 162 -13.10 22.97 -1.25
N LEU A 163 -13.35 22.66 -2.52
CA LEU A 163 -13.96 21.40 -2.96
C LEU A 163 -12.92 20.61 -3.73
N GLY A 164 -12.86 19.29 -3.49
CA GLY A 164 -11.94 18.40 -4.17
C GLY A 164 -12.57 17.08 -4.53
N VAL A 165 -12.08 16.48 -5.63
CA VAL A 165 -12.45 15.13 -6.07
C VAL A 165 -11.20 14.39 -6.50
N GLU A 166 -11.19 13.07 -6.30
CA GLU A 166 -10.10 12.19 -6.68
C GLU A 166 -10.65 10.86 -7.18
N GLY A 167 -10.04 10.33 -8.23
CA GLY A 167 -10.30 8.99 -8.73
C GLY A 167 -9.02 8.18 -8.77
N CYS A 168 -9.09 6.91 -8.41
CA CYS A 168 -7.98 5.97 -8.49
C CYS A 168 -8.47 4.66 -9.12
N TYR A 169 -7.75 4.16 -10.11
CA TYR A 169 -8.01 2.88 -10.74
C TYR A 169 -6.74 2.05 -10.76
N THR A 170 -6.83 0.82 -10.24
CA THR A 170 -5.74 -0.15 -10.27
C THR A 170 -6.21 -1.41 -10.99
N ALA A 171 -5.44 -1.87 -11.97
CA ALA A 171 -5.62 -3.16 -12.62
C ALA A 171 -4.36 -4.00 -12.46
N ARG A 172 -4.54 -5.31 -12.24
CA ARG A 172 -3.43 -6.25 -12.12
C ARG A 172 -3.74 -7.51 -12.90
N LEU A 173 -2.72 -8.01 -13.60
CA LEU A 173 -2.66 -9.35 -14.17
C LEU A 173 -1.54 -10.10 -13.47
N GLU A 174 -1.85 -11.28 -12.95
CA GLU A 174 -0.84 -12.19 -12.40
C GLU A 174 -1.10 -13.60 -12.90
N TYR A 175 -0.04 -14.27 -13.37
CA TYR A 175 -0.15 -15.63 -13.89
C TYR A 175 1.15 -16.40 -13.72
N ARG A 176 1.02 -17.73 -13.67
CA ARG A 176 2.12 -18.71 -13.67
C ARG A 176 1.93 -19.69 -14.81
N THR A 177 3.03 -20.22 -15.35
CA THR A 177 3.03 -21.16 -16.47
C THR A 177 3.32 -22.60 -16.07
N VAL A 178 3.47 -22.88 -14.77
CA VAL A 178 3.67 -24.20 -14.18
C VAL A 178 2.44 -24.55 -13.35
N ASP A 179 2.00 -25.82 -13.42
CA ASP A 179 0.81 -26.30 -12.72
C ASP A 179 0.93 -26.21 -11.19
N PRO A 180 -0.15 -25.81 -10.51
CA PRO A 180 -1.36 -25.21 -11.06
C PRO A 180 -1.04 -23.85 -11.73
N ARG A 181 -1.73 -23.52 -12.81
CA ARG A 181 -1.50 -22.31 -13.61
C ARG A 181 -2.53 -21.25 -13.28
N PRO A 182 -2.35 -20.48 -12.18
CA PRO A 182 -3.28 -19.41 -11.86
C PRO A 182 -3.20 -18.29 -12.91
N LYS A 183 -4.37 -17.76 -13.26
CA LYS A 183 -4.51 -16.53 -14.02
C LYS A 183 -5.47 -15.63 -13.28
N ASN A 184 -4.91 -14.59 -12.65
CA ASN A 184 -5.64 -13.65 -11.84
C ASN A 184 -5.76 -12.29 -12.54
N LEU A 185 -6.97 -11.78 -12.64
CA LEU A 185 -7.25 -10.43 -13.13
C LEU A 185 -7.95 -9.65 -12.03
N THR A 186 -7.35 -8.55 -11.60
CA THR A 186 -7.92 -7.66 -10.58
C THR A 186 -8.26 -6.31 -11.16
N SER A 187 -9.33 -5.71 -10.66
CA SER A 187 -9.65 -4.32 -10.87
C SER A 187 -10.15 -3.69 -9.56
N CYS A 188 -9.65 -2.50 -9.27
CA CYS A 188 -10.06 -1.72 -8.11
C CYS A 188 -10.28 -0.26 -8.56
N LEU A 189 -11.50 0.22 -8.42
CA LEU A 189 -11.89 1.62 -8.66
C LEU A 189 -12.23 2.27 -7.33
N GLN A 190 -11.65 3.42 -7.05
CA GLN A 190 -11.98 4.26 -5.90
C GLN A 190 -12.28 5.67 -6.39
N LEU A 191 -13.36 6.24 -5.88
CA LEU A 191 -13.76 7.63 -6.10
C LEU A 191 -13.93 8.29 -4.75
N LYS A 192 -13.37 9.47 -4.57
CA LYS A 192 -13.39 10.23 -3.32
C LYS A 192 -13.73 11.69 -3.58
N ALA A 193 -14.58 12.26 -2.75
CA ALA A 193 -14.90 13.69 -2.76
C ALA A 193 -14.62 14.26 -1.37
N GLY A 194 -14.22 15.51 -1.32
CA GLY A 194 -13.94 16.18 -0.07
C GLY A 194 -14.23 17.68 -0.15
N THR A 195 -14.43 18.25 1.02
CA THR A 195 -14.57 19.69 1.21
C THR A 195 -13.71 20.13 2.39
N SER A 196 -13.28 21.38 2.38
CA SER A 196 -12.64 22.02 3.52
C SER A 196 -13.08 23.47 3.66
N TRP A 197 -12.98 23.98 4.89
CA TRP A 197 -13.35 25.33 5.25
C TRP A 197 -12.30 25.97 6.17
N SER A 198 -11.76 27.12 5.76
CA SER A 198 -10.69 27.85 6.44
C SER A 198 -11.18 28.93 7.42
N GLY A 199 -12.37 28.77 7.98
CA GLY A 199 -12.99 29.72 8.92
C GLY A 199 -12.99 29.30 10.39
N LEU A 200 -12.35 28.21 10.76
CA LEU A 200 -12.32 27.71 12.13
C LEU A 200 -11.41 28.53 13.03
N PHE A 201 -11.80 28.68 14.30
CA PHE A 201 -11.02 29.35 15.34
C PHE A 201 -10.44 30.71 14.92
N ASN A 202 -11.33 31.62 14.48
CA ASN A 202 -10.96 32.94 13.95
C ASN A 202 -10.02 32.89 12.74
N GLU A 203 -10.28 31.93 11.81
CA GLU A 203 -9.53 31.75 10.57
C GLU A 203 -8.09 31.24 10.77
N THR A 204 -7.76 30.74 11.95
CA THR A 204 -6.44 30.16 12.23
C THR A 204 -6.35 28.71 11.76
N TYR A 205 -7.48 28.00 11.67
CA TYR A 205 -7.55 26.61 11.27
C TYR A 205 -8.51 26.36 10.09
N GLU A 206 -8.20 25.32 9.36
CA GLU A 206 -9.00 24.75 8.28
C GLU A 206 -9.44 23.35 8.69
N GLY A 207 -10.75 23.10 8.65
CA GLY A 207 -11.35 21.78 8.87
C GLY A 207 -11.81 21.18 7.56
N GLY A 208 -11.70 19.87 7.41
CA GLY A 208 -12.11 19.13 6.23
C GLY A 208 -12.96 17.92 6.54
N LEU A 209 -13.76 17.53 5.55
CA LEU A 209 -14.53 16.30 5.53
C LEU A 209 -14.35 15.65 4.15
N SER A 210 -14.21 14.33 4.12
CA SER A 210 -14.23 13.60 2.85
C SER A 210 -14.95 12.27 2.97
N ALA A 211 -15.46 11.81 1.83
CA ALA A 211 -16.07 10.49 1.69
C ALA A 211 -15.69 9.86 0.35
N GLY A 212 -15.62 8.53 0.33
CA GLY A 212 -15.26 7.78 -0.85
C GLY A 212 -16.00 6.46 -0.96
N VAL A 213 -16.00 5.93 -2.19
CA VAL A 213 -16.53 4.59 -2.50
C VAL A 213 -15.46 3.80 -3.24
N LYS A 214 -15.42 2.49 -2.99
CA LYS A 214 -14.44 1.57 -3.55
C LYS A 214 -15.15 0.33 -4.09
N ARG A 215 -14.84 -0.05 -5.34
CA ARG A 215 -15.28 -1.29 -5.96
C ARG A 215 -14.09 -2.14 -6.31
N TYR A 216 -14.11 -3.40 -5.85
CA TYR A 216 -13.07 -4.39 -6.08
C TYR A 216 -13.64 -5.60 -6.83
N LYS A 217 -12.88 -6.13 -7.78
CA LYS A 217 -13.16 -7.39 -8.44
C LYS A 217 -11.86 -8.13 -8.73
N GLN A 218 -11.85 -9.43 -8.47
CA GLN A 218 -10.81 -10.34 -8.93
C GLN A 218 -11.44 -11.58 -9.54
N THR A 219 -10.96 -12.01 -10.70
CA THR A 219 -11.20 -13.34 -11.24
C THR A 219 -9.96 -14.20 -11.06
N ASN A 220 -10.16 -15.43 -10.66
CA ASN A 220 -9.11 -16.42 -10.47
C ASN A 220 -9.50 -17.66 -11.28
N MET A 221 -8.65 -18.06 -12.22
CA MET A 221 -8.80 -19.28 -13.02
C MET A 221 -7.55 -20.11 -12.81
N LEU A 222 -7.73 -21.39 -12.47
CA LEU A 222 -6.65 -22.37 -12.39
C LEU A 222 -6.80 -23.38 -13.52
N GLU A 223 -5.72 -23.58 -14.24
CA GLU A 223 -5.62 -24.56 -15.31
C GLU A 223 -4.56 -25.61 -14.97
N PHE A 224 -4.81 -26.85 -15.37
CA PHE A 224 -3.89 -27.96 -15.20
C PHE A 224 -3.62 -28.58 -16.56
N TYR A 225 -2.34 -28.74 -16.91
CA TYR A 225 -1.92 -29.32 -18.16
C TYR A 225 -1.40 -30.75 -17.98
N ASN A 226 -1.02 -31.12 -16.76
CA ASN A 226 -0.65 -32.49 -16.43
C ASN A 226 -1.91 -33.29 -16.06
N GLU A 227 -2.36 -34.14 -16.93
CA GLU A 227 -3.56 -34.97 -16.74
C GLU A 227 -3.34 -36.11 -15.72
N THR A 228 -2.08 -36.51 -15.51
CA THR A 228 -1.76 -37.70 -14.69
C THR A 228 -1.50 -37.33 -13.21
N SER A 229 -1.19 -36.08 -12.89
CA SER A 229 -0.88 -35.64 -11.53
C SER A 229 -1.31 -34.19 -11.36
N GLN A 230 -2.54 -33.98 -10.93
CA GLN A 230 -3.05 -32.64 -10.60
C GLN A 230 -2.86 -32.39 -9.11
N PRO A 231 -2.19 -31.28 -8.72
CA PRO A 231 -2.09 -30.90 -7.31
C PRO A 231 -3.46 -30.56 -6.74
N THR A 232 -3.64 -30.87 -5.45
CA THR A 232 -4.86 -30.51 -4.74
C THR A 232 -4.97 -29.01 -4.55
N VAL A 233 -6.10 -28.44 -4.96
CA VAL A 233 -6.45 -27.05 -4.71
C VAL A 233 -7.27 -26.95 -3.44
N TRP A 234 -6.91 -25.97 -2.61
CA TRP A 234 -7.47 -25.71 -1.29
C TRP A 234 -8.19 -24.35 -1.28
N HIS A 235 -9.43 -24.33 -0.80
CA HIS A 235 -10.14 -23.10 -0.51
C HIS A 235 -9.92 -22.77 0.97
N LEU A 236 -8.87 -21.99 1.27
CA LEU A 236 -8.49 -21.67 2.65
C LEU A 236 -9.55 -20.83 3.35
N THR A 237 -9.65 -21.02 4.66
CA THR A 237 -10.54 -20.29 5.57
C THR A 237 -9.81 -19.67 6.75
N GLY A 238 -8.49 -19.87 6.83
CA GLY A 238 -7.61 -19.26 7.82
C GLY A 238 -6.99 -20.26 8.78
N LEU A 239 -5.79 -19.92 9.27
CA LEU A 239 -5.03 -20.72 10.25
C LEU A 239 -4.87 -22.20 9.88
N GLY A 240 -4.70 -22.51 8.59
CA GLY A 240 -4.55 -23.86 8.07
C GLY A 240 -5.88 -24.59 7.81
N MET A 241 -7.02 -23.99 8.12
CA MET A 241 -8.34 -24.51 7.81
C MET A 241 -8.72 -24.28 6.36
N ASP A 242 -9.56 -25.15 5.82
CA ASP A 242 -10.10 -25.08 4.46
C ASP A 242 -11.54 -25.59 4.37
N TYR A 243 -12.18 -25.31 3.24
CA TYR A 243 -13.48 -25.87 2.92
C TYR A 243 -13.32 -27.32 2.44
N TYR A 244 -13.41 -28.27 3.34
CA TYR A 244 -13.23 -29.69 3.09
C TYR A 244 -14.05 -30.21 1.91
N ARG A 245 -15.32 -29.80 1.78
CA ARG A 245 -16.25 -30.25 0.73
C ARG A 245 -15.80 -29.85 -0.68
N PHE A 246 -15.09 -28.73 -0.83
CA PHE A 246 -14.69 -28.21 -2.13
C PHE A 246 -13.18 -28.40 -2.39
N ARG A 247 -12.51 -29.17 -1.55
CA ARG A 247 -11.08 -29.49 -1.71
C ARG A 247 -10.84 -30.28 -3.00
N GLY A 248 -9.82 -29.88 -3.76
CA GLY A 248 -9.42 -30.54 -5.00
C GLY A 248 -10.33 -30.31 -6.19
N SER A 249 -11.37 -29.49 -6.06
CA SER A 249 -12.37 -29.25 -7.09
C SER A 249 -12.65 -27.77 -7.26
N TYR A 250 -13.33 -27.39 -8.35
CA TYR A 250 -13.89 -26.06 -8.55
C TYR A 250 -12.82 -24.96 -8.56
N ALA A 251 -11.92 -25.07 -9.54
CA ALA A 251 -10.73 -24.22 -9.65
C ALA A 251 -11.02 -22.77 -10.08
N SER A 252 -12.22 -22.49 -10.63
CA SER A 252 -12.59 -21.16 -11.08
C SER A 252 -13.37 -20.42 -10.00
N THR A 253 -12.81 -19.34 -9.52
CA THR A 253 -13.44 -18.49 -8.51
C THR A 253 -13.35 -17.00 -8.89
N TYR A 254 -14.23 -16.21 -8.31
CA TYR A 254 -14.07 -14.76 -8.36
C TYR A 254 -14.45 -14.10 -7.04
N TYR A 255 -13.94 -12.90 -6.85
CA TYR A 255 -14.18 -12.06 -5.69
C TYR A 255 -14.81 -10.76 -6.16
N LYS A 256 -15.84 -10.31 -5.45
CA LYS A 256 -16.47 -9.00 -5.66
C LYS A 256 -16.52 -8.27 -4.32
N GLY A 257 -16.12 -7.00 -4.34
CA GLY A 257 -16.07 -6.18 -3.14
C GLY A 257 -16.63 -4.80 -3.37
N LEU A 258 -17.29 -4.28 -2.34
CA LEU A 258 -17.77 -2.91 -2.25
C LEU A 258 -17.34 -2.33 -0.90
N GLY A 259 -16.78 -1.12 -0.93
CA GLY A 259 -16.35 -0.42 0.27
C GLY A 259 -16.70 1.07 0.23
N TRP A 260 -16.60 1.70 1.37
CA TRP A 260 -16.71 3.14 1.54
C TRP A 260 -15.70 3.62 2.59
N ASP A 261 -15.32 4.88 2.52
CA ASP A 261 -14.48 5.56 3.48
C ASP A 261 -15.03 6.95 3.80
N ALA A 262 -14.72 7.43 5.00
CA ALA A 262 -14.98 8.79 5.42
C ALA A 262 -13.85 9.30 6.30
N SER A 263 -13.55 10.58 6.25
CA SER A 263 -12.51 11.17 7.10
C SER A 263 -12.82 12.61 7.49
N ILE A 264 -12.22 13.01 8.61
CA ILE A 264 -12.29 14.36 9.18
C ILE A 264 -10.86 14.84 9.38
N GLU A 265 -10.56 16.04 8.93
CA GLU A 265 -9.23 16.62 9.03
C GLU A 265 -9.25 18.00 9.64
N LEU A 266 -8.16 18.33 10.33
CA LEU A 266 -7.87 19.66 10.88
C LEU A 266 -6.41 20.03 10.60
N ARG A 267 -6.17 21.28 10.17
CA ARG A 267 -4.84 21.81 9.97
C ARG A 267 -4.80 23.33 10.20
N PRO A 268 -3.64 23.91 10.54
CA PRO A 268 -3.50 25.38 10.56
C PRO A 268 -3.55 25.94 9.13
N VAL A 269 -4.12 27.11 8.96
CA VAL A 269 -4.23 27.79 7.67
C VAL A 269 -2.87 28.28 7.18
N ALA A 270 -2.16 29.07 7.98
CA ALA A 270 -0.79 29.55 7.79
C ALA A 270 -0.34 30.30 9.06
N PRO A 271 0.94 30.35 9.37
CA PRO A 271 2.12 29.81 8.69
C PRO A 271 2.45 28.36 9.05
N ARG A 272 1.69 27.39 8.90
CA ARG A 272 1.91 25.96 9.13
C ARG A 272 2.38 25.53 10.54
N ASN A 273 2.41 26.43 11.51
CA ASN A 273 2.63 26.12 12.92
C ASN A 273 1.29 25.76 13.55
N GLY A 274 1.24 24.72 14.36
CA GLY A 274 0.03 24.33 15.07
C GLY A 274 -0.28 22.85 15.01
N ILE A 275 -1.50 22.52 15.40
CA ILE A 275 -1.99 21.15 15.48
C ILE A 275 -2.50 20.70 14.11
N TYR A 276 -2.06 19.52 13.71
CA TYR A 276 -2.61 18.76 12.58
C TYR A 276 -3.30 17.52 13.15
N SER A 277 -4.47 17.21 12.65
CA SER A 277 -5.19 16.02 13.08
C SER A 277 -6.03 15.45 11.93
N SER A 278 -6.12 14.14 11.86
CA SER A 278 -7.04 13.43 10.98
C SER A 278 -7.60 12.19 11.67
N LEU A 279 -8.84 11.88 11.36
CA LEU A 279 -9.52 10.64 11.73
C LEU A 279 -10.13 10.07 10.46
N ASN A 280 -9.85 8.82 10.15
CA ASN A 280 -10.42 8.15 8.99
C ASN A 280 -11.02 6.81 9.39
N TYR A 281 -12.12 6.47 8.74
CA TYR A 281 -12.78 5.19 8.88
C TYR A 281 -13.08 4.62 7.50
N SER A 282 -12.85 3.33 7.31
CA SER A 282 -13.28 2.64 6.10
C SER A 282 -13.87 1.26 6.40
N SER A 283 -14.77 0.85 5.53
CA SER A 283 -15.38 -0.47 5.57
C SER A 283 -15.44 -1.06 4.16
N MET A 284 -15.16 -2.36 4.04
CA MET A 284 -15.23 -3.07 2.78
C MET A 284 -15.79 -4.48 2.99
N PHE A 285 -16.66 -4.91 2.09
CA PHE A 285 -17.22 -6.26 2.05
C PHE A 285 -16.74 -6.95 0.79
N ILE A 286 -16.24 -8.18 0.93
CA ILE A 286 -15.78 -9.00 -0.20
C ILE A 286 -16.46 -10.35 -0.12
N GLU A 287 -17.08 -10.79 -1.22
CA GLU A 287 -17.61 -12.14 -1.38
C GLU A 287 -16.68 -12.95 -2.27
N LYS A 288 -16.41 -14.21 -1.85
CA LYS A 288 -15.77 -15.24 -2.68
C LYS A 288 -16.85 -16.13 -3.26
N ILE A 289 -16.82 -16.36 -4.57
CA ILE A 289 -17.82 -17.08 -5.31
C ILE A 289 -17.13 -18.15 -6.15
N ILE A 290 -17.64 -19.38 -6.13
CA ILE A 290 -17.20 -20.46 -7.01
C ILE A 290 -18.05 -20.38 -8.28
N SER A 291 -17.42 -20.05 -9.42
CA SER A 291 -18.12 -19.92 -10.71
C SER A 291 -18.56 -21.24 -11.29
N ASP A 292 -17.79 -22.31 -11.08
CA ASP A 292 -18.08 -23.65 -11.60
C ASP A 292 -19.32 -24.29 -10.95
N LEU A 293 -19.82 -23.75 -9.85
CA LEU A 293 -20.98 -24.23 -9.09
C LEU A 293 -22.16 -23.25 -9.16
N ASN A 294 -22.53 -22.85 -10.35
CA ASN A 294 -23.66 -21.96 -10.58
C ASN A 294 -23.58 -20.69 -9.69
N GLU A 295 -22.37 -20.08 -9.65
CA GLU A 295 -22.07 -18.89 -8.87
C GLU A 295 -22.31 -19.05 -7.35
N LEU A 296 -21.84 -20.14 -6.76
CA LEU A 296 -22.01 -20.45 -5.35
C LEU A 296 -21.28 -19.43 -4.46
N PRO A 297 -21.99 -18.65 -3.62
CA PRO A 297 -21.36 -17.69 -2.70
C PRO A 297 -20.77 -18.43 -1.49
N LEU A 298 -19.45 -18.63 -1.49
CA LEU A 298 -18.76 -19.46 -0.51
C LEU A 298 -18.55 -18.73 0.83
N THR A 299 -18.03 -17.51 0.78
CA THR A 299 -17.69 -16.74 1.99
C THR A 299 -17.93 -15.25 1.82
N LYS A 300 -18.04 -14.56 2.96
CA LYS A 300 -18.04 -13.09 3.04
C LYS A 300 -16.95 -12.62 3.99
N LEU A 301 -16.12 -11.72 3.54
CA LEU A 301 -15.08 -11.06 4.32
C LEU A 301 -15.50 -9.61 4.56
N LYS A 302 -15.54 -9.21 5.83
CA LYS A 302 -15.79 -7.82 6.26
C LYS A 302 -14.50 -7.24 6.78
N LEU A 303 -14.08 -6.12 6.22
CA LEU A 303 -12.88 -5.38 6.59
C LEU A 303 -13.30 -4.02 7.17
N TYR A 304 -12.77 -3.67 8.33
CA TYR A 304 -12.96 -2.38 8.96
C TYR A 304 -11.60 -1.80 9.31
N HIS A 305 -11.43 -0.53 9.06
CA HIS A 305 -10.23 0.21 9.42
C HIS A 305 -10.62 1.53 10.07
N LEU A 306 -9.98 1.82 11.19
CA LEU A 306 -10.02 3.11 11.87
C LEU A 306 -8.58 3.60 11.98
N GLY A 307 -8.29 4.76 11.42
CA GLY A 307 -6.98 5.40 11.48
C GLY A 307 -7.08 6.80 12.08
N PHE A 308 -6.09 7.18 12.87
CA PHE A 308 -5.94 8.56 13.31
C PHE A 308 -4.48 9.01 13.18
N GLU A 309 -4.29 10.27 12.93
CA GLU A 309 -3.01 10.97 12.96
C GLU A 309 -3.22 12.30 13.69
N SER A 310 -2.43 12.59 14.69
CA SER A 310 -2.47 13.88 15.37
C SER A 310 -1.07 14.31 15.77
N GLY A 311 -0.80 15.60 15.74
CA GLY A 311 0.50 16.11 16.16
C GLY A 311 0.61 17.61 16.04
N TYR A 312 1.77 18.11 16.42
CA TYR A 312 2.08 19.53 16.45
C TYR A 312 3.36 19.81 15.64
N LEU A 313 3.31 20.83 14.80
CA LEU A 313 4.46 21.34 14.05
C LEU A 313 4.80 22.75 14.54
N HIS A 314 6.06 22.96 14.87
CA HIS A 314 6.63 24.28 15.17
C HIS A 314 7.78 24.57 14.20
N LYS A 315 7.58 25.55 13.33
CA LYS A 315 8.57 26.00 12.35
C LYS A 315 9.16 27.32 12.80
N ALA A 316 10.45 27.33 13.07
CA ALA A 316 11.24 28.53 13.26
C ALA A 316 12.23 28.72 12.09
N PRO A 317 12.87 29.87 11.93
CA PRO A 317 13.70 30.15 10.75
C PRO A 317 14.83 29.15 10.51
N ILE A 318 15.47 28.66 11.57
CA ILE A 318 16.61 27.75 11.48
C ILE A 318 16.22 26.32 11.88
N ASN A 319 15.27 26.16 12.81
CA ASN A 319 14.88 24.87 13.36
C ASN A 319 13.38 24.64 13.19
N THR A 320 13.02 23.42 12.85
CA THR A 320 11.62 22.97 12.86
C THR A 320 11.51 21.73 13.73
N TRP A 321 10.52 21.71 14.60
CA TRP A 321 10.21 20.56 15.46
C TRP A 321 8.81 20.06 15.16
N ALA A 322 8.65 18.76 15.14
CA ALA A 322 7.34 18.16 15.04
C ALA A 322 7.24 16.93 15.93
N ILE A 323 6.08 16.76 16.52
CA ILE A 323 5.68 15.54 17.22
C ILE A 323 4.42 15.00 16.55
N LYS A 324 4.36 13.70 16.36
CA LYS A 324 3.22 13.02 15.74
C LYS A 324 2.92 11.71 16.42
N LEU A 325 1.64 11.47 16.66
CA LEU A 325 1.08 10.19 17.07
C LEU A 325 0.17 9.70 15.95
N THR A 326 0.38 8.48 15.49
CA THR A 326 -0.45 7.83 14.48
C THR A 326 -0.92 6.49 15.03
N GLY A 327 -2.20 6.18 14.87
CA GLY A 327 -2.75 4.90 15.29
C GLY A 327 -3.64 4.31 14.21
N GLU A 328 -3.64 2.99 14.12
CA GLU A 328 -4.50 2.22 13.22
C GLU A 328 -5.09 1.02 13.96
N TYR A 329 -6.37 0.81 13.75
CA TYR A 329 -7.07 -0.38 14.23
C TYR A 329 -7.79 -1.05 13.07
N ASN A 330 -7.42 -2.28 12.78
CA ASN A 330 -7.93 -3.08 11.69
C ASN A 330 -8.70 -4.27 12.25
N ILE A 331 -9.90 -4.49 11.76
CA ILE A 331 -10.72 -5.67 12.08
C ILE A 331 -11.05 -6.37 10.77
N ARG A 332 -10.85 -7.68 10.77
CA ARG A 332 -11.23 -8.56 9.66
C ARG A 332 -12.15 -9.65 10.23
N GLN A 333 -13.33 -9.81 9.65
CA GLN A 333 -14.31 -10.82 10.06
C GLN A 333 -14.68 -11.67 8.86
N GLY A 334 -14.52 -12.97 9.00
CA GLY A 334 -14.84 -13.95 7.99
C GLY A 334 -16.13 -14.71 8.33
N ILE A 335 -17.05 -14.73 7.39
CA ILE A 335 -18.34 -15.44 7.47
C ILE A 335 -18.30 -16.56 6.42
N GLU A 336 -18.61 -17.77 6.86
CA GLU A 336 -18.63 -18.96 6.05
C GLU A 336 -20.07 -19.45 5.86
N ASN A 337 -20.43 -19.79 4.63
CA ASN A 337 -21.71 -20.40 4.31
C ASN A 337 -21.59 -21.91 4.42
N ILE A 338 -22.58 -22.55 5.03
CA ILE A 338 -22.66 -23.99 5.19
C ILE A 338 -23.72 -24.52 4.20
N PHE A 339 -23.36 -25.56 3.48
CA PHE A 339 -24.19 -26.11 2.42
C PHE A 339 -24.67 -27.51 2.74
N GLY A 340 -25.91 -27.81 2.36
CA GLY A 340 -26.51 -29.14 2.36
C GLY A 340 -25.95 -30.04 1.25
N SER A 341 -26.48 -31.26 1.12
CA SER A 341 -26.14 -32.16 0.03
C SER A 341 -26.56 -31.57 -1.31
N ALA A 342 -25.76 -31.82 -2.37
CA ALA A 342 -26.10 -31.35 -3.69
C ALA A 342 -27.39 -32.01 -4.22
N GLN A 343 -28.24 -31.20 -4.84
CA GLN A 343 -29.39 -31.64 -5.62
C GLN A 343 -29.21 -31.06 -7.03
N ASP A 344 -29.07 -31.92 -8.03
CA ASP A 344 -28.84 -31.52 -9.43
C ASP A 344 -27.73 -30.47 -9.61
N ASN A 345 -26.56 -30.67 -8.96
CA ASN A 345 -25.42 -29.71 -8.89
C ASN A 345 -25.70 -28.38 -8.20
N VAL A 346 -26.80 -28.22 -7.51
CA VAL A 346 -27.11 -27.07 -6.67
C VAL A 346 -26.88 -27.45 -5.20
N PHE A 347 -26.05 -26.67 -4.52
CA PHE A 347 -25.79 -26.81 -3.08
C PHE A 347 -26.68 -25.82 -2.31
N PRO A 348 -27.76 -26.27 -1.65
CA PRO A 348 -28.58 -25.36 -0.87
C PRO A 348 -27.79 -24.83 0.34
N GLN A 349 -27.76 -23.53 0.51
CA GLN A 349 -27.21 -22.91 1.72
C GLN A 349 -28.14 -23.16 2.89
N ILE A 350 -27.66 -23.88 3.92
CA ILE A 350 -28.45 -24.24 5.12
C ILE A 350 -28.14 -23.37 6.31
N ALA A 351 -26.94 -22.79 6.39
CA ALA A 351 -26.54 -21.90 7.48
C ALA A 351 -25.43 -20.94 7.02
N SER A 352 -25.15 -19.96 7.85
CA SER A 352 -24.02 -19.02 7.70
C SER A 352 -23.56 -18.58 9.08
N GLY A 353 -22.28 -18.48 9.29
CA GLY A 353 -21.73 -18.08 10.59
C GLY A 353 -20.37 -17.45 10.49
N GLN A 354 -20.04 -16.61 11.47
CA GLN A 354 -18.71 -16.06 11.60
C GLN A 354 -17.77 -17.15 12.13
N GLN A 355 -16.74 -17.50 11.34
CA GLN A 355 -15.75 -18.51 11.71
C GLN A 355 -14.35 -17.92 11.88
N TYR A 356 -14.09 -16.71 11.37
CA TYR A 356 -12.79 -16.10 11.39
C TYR A 356 -12.84 -14.64 11.91
N SER A 357 -11.83 -14.25 12.68
CA SER A 357 -11.59 -12.88 13.13
C SER A 357 -10.08 -12.59 13.18
N ASP A 358 -9.67 -11.45 12.67
CA ASP A 358 -8.33 -10.90 12.85
C ASP A 358 -8.46 -9.45 13.33
N ARG A 359 -7.78 -9.12 14.42
CA ARG A 359 -7.73 -7.79 15.01
C ARG A 359 -6.30 -7.35 15.11
N GLN A 360 -6.01 -6.19 14.53
CA GLN A 360 -4.67 -5.63 14.51
C GLN A 360 -4.73 -4.19 15.00
N TRP A 361 -3.80 -3.80 15.85
CA TRP A 361 -3.59 -2.40 16.13
C TRP A 361 -2.11 -2.05 15.98
N HIS A 362 -1.87 -0.83 15.55
CA HIS A 362 -0.57 -0.23 15.36
C HIS A 362 -0.57 1.16 15.96
N LEU A 363 0.46 1.50 16.68
CA LEU A 363 0.66 2.82 17.27
C LEU A 363 2.07 3.31 16.98
N TRP A 364 2.19 4.50 16.40
CA TRP A 364 3.48 5.15 16.14
C TRP A 364 3.56 6.47 16.86
N GLY A 365 4.59 6.66 17.69
CA GLY A 365 5.02 7.96 18.18
C GLY A 365 6.26 8.39 17.41
N THR A 366 6.28 9.60 16.86
CA THR A 366 7.42 10.09 16.07
C THR A 366 7.76 11.52 16.42
N LEU A 367 9.06 11.77 16.61
CA LEU A 367 9.64 13.10 16.79
C LEU A 367 10.46 13.46 15.55
N LEU A 368 10.35 14.67 15.06
CA LEU A 368 11.16 15.23 13.98
C LEU A 368 11.88 16.47 14.48
N TRP A 369 13.15 16.53 14.20
CA TRP A 369 13.94 17.74 14.23
C TRP A 369 14.53 18.02 12.86
N GLN A 370 14.28 19.20 12.33
CA GLN A 370 14.82 19.66 11.07
C GLN A 370 15.65 20.91 11.30
N TYR A 371 16.86 20.92 10.77
CA TYR A 371 17.82 22.00 10.90
C TYR A 371 18.16 22.59 9.53
N HIS A 372 17.97 23.89 9.38
CA HIS A 372 18.24 24.67 8.17
C HIS A 372 19.36 25.68 8.43
N PRO A 373 20.63 25.29 8.36
CA PRO A 373 21.73 26.22 8.58
C PRO A 373 21.84 27.29 7.49
N SER A 374 21.30 26.99 6.30
CA SER A 374 21.33 27.89 5.15
C SER A 374 20.31 27.42 4.08
N ASN A 375 20.06 28.25 3.08
CA ASN A 375 19.19 27.88 1.95
C ASN A 375 19.71 26.72 1.08
N ILE A 376 21.00 26.35 1.24
CA ILE A 376 21.65 25.31 0.46
C ILE A 376 21.75 23.97 1.21
N ALA A 377 21.42 23.92 2.50
CA ALA A 377 21.52 22.69 3.29
C ALA A 377 20.34 22.53 4.23
N LEU A 378 19.87 21.29 4.34
CA LEU A 378 18.78 20.87 5.23
C LEU A 378 19.13 19.51 5.82
N TYR A 379 18.94 19.36 7.12
CA TYR A 379 19.16 18.11 7.83
C TYR A 379 17.93 17.75 8.64
N ASN A 380 17.50 16.49 8.58
CA ASN A 380 16.40 15.96 9.37
C ASN A 380 16.90 14.80 10.23
N LEU A 381 16.48 14.81 11.47
CA LEU A 381 16.57 13.68 12.38
C LEU A 381 15.16 13.32 12.80
N SER A 382 14.76 12.06 12.62
CA SER A 382 13.53 11.55 13.21
C SER A 382 13.77 10.33 14.06
N ILE A 383 13.05 10.25 15.19
CA ILE A 383 13.05 9.12 16.10
C ILE A 383 11.62 8.64 16.22
N SER A 384 11.38 7.36 16.06
CA SER A 384 10.05 6.79 16.19
C SER A 384 10.03 5.50 16.99
N GLN A 385 8.94 5.32 17.71
CA GLN A 385 8.56 4.05 18.34
C GLN A 385 7.29 3.56 17.67
N HIS A 386 7.28 2.28 17.31
CA HIS A 386 6.14 1.59 16.71
C HIS A 386 5.80 0.36 17.54
N ASP A 387 4.59 0.32 18.05
CA ASP A 387 4.02 -0.81 18.77
C ASP A 387 2.93 -1.44 17.91
N GLN A 388 2.98 -2.75 17.75
CA GLN A 388 2.01 -3.52 16.97
C GLN A 388 1.55 -4.75 17.72
N HIS A 389 0.28 -5.07 17.56
CA HIS A 389 -0.32 -6.29 18.08
C HIS A 389 -1.31 -6.84 17.06
N GLN A 390 -1.31 -8.15 16.89
CA GLN A 390 -2.25 -8.90 16.06
C GLN A 390 -2.78 -10.10 16.83
N ARG A 391 -4.08 -10.32 16.75
CA ARG A 391 -4.75 -11.52 17.22
C ARG A 391 -5.66 -12.05 16.13
N GLU A 392 -5.33 -13.22 15.62
CA GLU A 392 -6.05 -13.95 14.58
C GLU A 392 -6.69 -15.18 15.21
N THR A 393 -8.01 -15.40 14.99
CA THR A 393 -8.78 -16.47 15.61
C THR A 393 -9.68 -17.12 14.57
N TYR A 394 -9.70 -18.44 14.54
CA TYR A 394 -10.71 -19.27 13.92
C TYR A 394 -11.54 -19.94 15.03
N PHE A 395 -12.88 -19.92 14.93
CA PHE A 395 -13.73 -20.21 16.08
C PHE A 395 -14.05 -21.68 16.29
N LYS A 396 -14.19 -22.46 15.22
CA LYS A 396 -14.58 -23.89 15.31
C LYS A 396 -13.85 -24.74 14.27
N PRO A 397 -12.85 -25.54 14.66
CA PRO A 397 -12.24 -25.67 16.00
C PRO A 397 -11.53 -24.38 16.44
N ILE A 398 -11.25 -24.22 17.71
CA ILE A 398 -10.57 -23.02 18.21
C ILE A 398 -9.12 -23.04 17.75
N ARG A 399 -8.74 -22.03 16.99
CA ARG A 399 -7.36 -21.82 16.54
C ARG A 399 -7.04 -20.35 16.67
N GLU A 400 -5.91 -20.05 17.26
CA GLU A 400 -5.50 -18.68 17.54
C GLU A 400 -4.01 -18.48 17.32
N ILE A 401 -3.64 -17.34 16.73
CA ILE A 401 -2.28 -16.79 16.72
C ILE A 401 -2.34 -15.40 17.30
N SER A 402 -1.49 -15.12 18.26
CA SER A 402 -1.28 -13.79 18.81
C SER A 402 0.17 -13.39 18.66
N SER A 403 0.41 -12.21 18.09
CA SER A 403 1.76 -11.67 17.94
C SER A 403 1.81 -10.20 18.35
N MET A 404 2.94 -9.79 18.94
CA MET A 404 3.23 -8.42 19.24
C MET A 404 4.70 -8.10 18.90
N ALA A 405 4.98 -6.85 18.58
CA ALA A 405 6.33 -6.36 18.40
C ALA A 405 6.46 -4.89 18.77
N HIS A 406 7.59 -4.56 19.40
CA HIS A 406 8.03 -3.22 19.71
C HIS A 406 9.24 -2.86 18.86
N ILE A 407 9.14 -1.79 18.06
CA ILE A 407 10.13 -1.44 17.07
C ILE A 407 10.52 0.03 17.28
N SER A 408 11.80 0.26 17.53
CA SER A 408 12.36 1.62 17.58
C SER A 408 13.12 1.94 16.31
N ALA A 409 12.98 3.15 15.79
CA ALA A 409 13.67 3.55 14.58
C ALA A 409 14.28 4.96 14.71
N ILE A 410 15.39 5.14 14.01
CA ILE A 410 16.04 6.42 13.81
C ILE A 410 16.24 6.64 12.30
N SER A 411 15.93 7.84 11.83
CA SER A 411 16.14 8.23 10.45
C SER A 411 16.90 9.55 10.37
N LEU A 412 17.90 9.58 9.51
CA LEU A 412 18.69 10.75 9.17
C LEU A 412 18.49 11.07 7.70
N LYS A 413 18.28 12.33 7.37
CA LYS A 413 18.18 12.80 6.00
C LYS A 413 18.97 14.09 5.84
N GLY A 414 19.75 14.17 4.77
CA GLY A 414 20.45 15.37 4.37
C GLY A 414 20.04 15.76 2.95
N MET A 415 19.96 17.06 2.69
CA MET A 415 19.73 17.62 1.37
C MET A 415 20.65 18.82 1.19
N TRP A 416 21.40 18.82 0.07
CA TRP A 416 22.41 19.84 -0.23
C TRP A 416 22.28 20.33 -1.66
N GLN A 417 22.27 21.63 -1.83
CA GLN A 417 22.36 22.26 -3.14
C GLN A 417 23.81 22.65 -3.45
N LEU A 418 24.37 22.07 -4.50
CA LEU A 418 25.71 22.34 -5.01
C LEU A 418 25.58 22.95 -6.41
N LYS A 419 25.41 24.28 -6.49
CA LYS A 419 25.11 24.99 -7.76
C LYS A 419 23.85 24.40 -8.44
N ARG A 420 24.04 23.63 -9.53
CA ARG A 420 22.98 22.99 -10.31
C ARG A 420 22.63 21.58 -9.83
N LEU A 421 23.36 21.06 -8.86
CA LEU A 421 23.12 19.72 -8.32
C LEU A 421 22.39 19.85 -7.00
N LEU A 422 21.27 19.14 -6.85
CA LEU A 422 20.60 18.88 -5.59
C LEU A 422 20.89 17.44 -5.20
N LEU A 423 21.59 17.24 -4.10
CA LEU A 423 21.90 15.92 -3.55
C LEU A 423 21.05 15.67 -2.33
N GLN A 424 20.41 14.53 -2.28
CA GLN A 424 19.66 14.05 -1.10
C GLN A 424 20.19 12.69 -0.69
N THR A 425 20.40 12.51 0.62
CA THR A 425 20.68 11.20 1.20
C THR A 425 19.72 10.95 2.35
N SER A 426 19.34 9.71 2.55
CA SER A 426 18.61 9.29 3.73
C SER A 426 19.09 7.93 4.22
N ALA A 427 19.21 7.79 5.53
CA ALA A 427 19.53 6.54 6.20
C ALA A 427 18.46 6.28 7.28
N LEU A 428 17.95 5.06 7.32
CA LEU A 428 17.00 4.60 8.33
C LEU A 428 17.59 3.34 8.98
N PHE A 429 17.52 3.29 10.27
CA PHE A 429 17.78 2.07 11.04
C PHE A 429 16.60 1.82 11.95
N ASP A 430 16.07 0.59 11.95
CA ASP A 430 15.06 0.16 12.92
C ASP A 430 15.43 -1.18 13.54
N TYR A 431 14.98 -1.38 14.77
CA TYR A 431 15.21 -2.59 15.55
C TYR A 431 13.93 -3.02 16.28
N ALA A 432 13.47 -4.23 15.95
CA ALA A 432 12.42 -4.91 16.68
C ALA A 432 13.04 -5.63 17.88
N TRP A 433 13.04 -4.94 19.04
CA TRP A 433 13.75 -5.38 20.24
C TRP A 433 12.94 -6.34 21.09
N ASP A 434 11.62 -6.29 21.00
CA ASP A 434 10.73 -7.23 21.67
C ASP A 434 9.66 -7.70 20.66
N SER A 435 9.70 -8.99 20.36
CA SER A 435 8.80 -9.63 19.40
C SER A 435 8.41 -11.00 19.92
N HIS A 436 7.09 -11.22 20.01
CA HIS A 436 6.53 -12.48 20.49
C HIS A 436 5.46 -12.98 19.55
N CYS A 437 5.37 -14.30 19.41
CA CYS A 437 4.25 -14.96 18.77
C CYS A 437 3.88 -16.23 19.53
N SER A 438 2.62 -16.40 19.84
CA SER A 438 2.05 -17.59 20.48
C SER A 438 0.96 -18.18 19.59
N MET A 439 0.78 -19.49 19.69
CA MET A 439 -0.20 -20.25 18.92
C MET A 439 -0.96 -21.23 19.83
N MET A 440 -2.27 -21.31 19.63
CA MET A 440 -3.14 -22.36 20.15
C MET A 440 -3.96 -22.90 18.98
N LEU A 441 -3.72 -24.15 18.59
CA LEU A 441 -4.24 -24.71 17.34
C LEU A 441 -4.90 -26.05 17.61
N GLU A 442 -6.22 -26.07 17.73
CA GLU A 442 -7.02 -27.28 17.91
C GLU A 442 -7.49 -27.86 16.56
N GLY A 443 -7.92 -29.12 16.61
CA GLY A 443 -8.48 -29.83 15.46
C GLY A 443 -7.42 -30.36 14.49
N ASN A 444 -7.85 -31.31 13.66
CA ASN A 444 -6.99 -31.93 12.66
C ASN A 444 -7.08 -31.15 11.35
N VAL A 445 -5.95 -30.72 10.83
CA VAL A 445 -5.80 -30.08 9.54
C VAL A 445 -4.70 -30.77 8.75
N HIS A 446 -4.69 -30.59 7.45
CA HIS A 446 -3.64 -31.14 6.62
C HIS A 446 -2.29 -30.50 6.98
N GLU A 447 -1.28 -31.33 7.26
CA GLU A 447 0.03 -30.87 7.77
C GLU A 447 0.66 -29.81 6.86
N SER A 448 0.58 -29.97 5.54
CA SER A 448 1.12 -29.00 4.59
C SER A 448 0.52 -27.59 4.76
N MET A 449 -0.76 -27.48 5.15
CA MET A 449 -1.42 -26.18 5.36
C MET A 449 -0.99 -25.51 6.65
N MET A 450 -0.29 -26.24 7.52
CA MET A 450 0.28 -25.70 8.75
C MET A 450 1.64 -25.01 8.55
N ILE A 451 2.36 -25.38 7.49
CA ILE A 451 3.69 -24.82 7.20
C ILE A 451 3.66 -23.28 7.11
N PRO A 452 2.77 -22.63 6.34
CA PRO A 452 2.71 -21.17 6.30
C PRO A 452 2.27 -20.54 7.63
N VAL A 453 1.45 -21.24 8.41
CA VAL A 453 1.00 -20.79 9.74
C VAL A 453 2.18 -20.74 10.72
N TYR A 454 2.95 -21.83 10.81
CA TYR A 454 4.16 -21.90 11.64
C TYR A 454 5.22 -20.91 11.20
N HIS A 455 5.44 -20.80 9.87
CA HIS A 455 6.38 -19.85 9.30
C HIS A 455 6.05 -18.41 9.70
N ARG A 456 4.79 -18.00 9.58
CA ARG A 456 4.32 -16.64 9.91
C ARG A 456 4.52 -16.35 11.40
N CYS A 457 4.21 -17.29 12.28
CA CYS A 457 4.44 -17.09 13.71
C CYS A 457 5.94 -17.02 14.03
N ALA A 458 6.75 -17.90 13.45
CA ALA A 458 8.20 -17.84 13.60
C ALA A 458 8.78 -16.50 13.11
N PHE A 459 8.32 -16.00 11.98
CA PHE A 459 8.74 -14.69 11.46
C PHE A 459 8.35 -13.55 12.40
N ASN A 460 7.09 -13.52 12.87
CA ASN A 460 6.57 -12.46 13.73
C ASN A 460 7.23 -12.47 15.13
N GLY A 461 7.62 -13.63 15.64
CA GLY A 461 8.34 -13.77 16.91
C GLY A 461 9.84 -13.49 16.84
N ASN A 462 10.40 -13.26 15.65
CA ASN A 462 11.83 -13.01 15.50
C ASN A 462 12.19 -11.54 15.77
N LYS A 463 13.26 -11.34 16.57
CA LYS A 463 13.94 -10.06 16.64
C LYS A 463 14.63 -9.79 15.30
N ARG A 464 14.56 -8.56 14.84
CA ARG A 464 15.16 -8.15 13.56
C ARG A 464 15.61 -6.71 13.60
N TYR A 465 16.62 -6.41 12.81
CA TYR A 465 16.98 -5.04 12.50
C TYR A 465 16.94 -4.82 10.99
N ASN A 466 16.57 -3.62 10.60
CA ASN A 466 16.54 -3.19 9.21
C ASN A 466 17.41 -1.95 9.07
N ALA A 467 18.15 -1.87 7.98
CA ALA A 467 18.88 -0.70 7.56
C ALA A 467 18.48 -0.33 6.13
N SER A 468 18.22 0.94 5.89
CA SER A 468 17.90 1.47 4.58
C SER A 468 18.78 2.65 4.27
N LEU A 469 19.34 2.69 3.07
CA LEU A 469 20.11 3.81 2.55
C LEU A 469 19.54 4.22 1.20
N GLN A 470 19.27 5.49 1.03
CA GLN A 470 18.83 6.06 -0.24
C GLN A 470 19.68 7.28 -0.57
N VAL A 471 20.08 7.38 -1.84
CA VAL A 471 20.77 8.52 -2.40
C VAL A 471 20.03 8.94 -3.66
N GLU A 472 19.81 10.23 -3.82
CA GLU A 472 19.20 10.81 -5.00
C GLU A 472 20.00 12.06 -5.39
N ALA A 473 20.35 12.17 -6.66
CA ALA A 473 21.06 13.28 -7.23
C ALA A 473 20.30 13.84 -8.42
N ASP A 474 20.01 15.14 -8.38
CA ASP A 474 19.27 15.86 -9.41
C ASP A 474 20.15 16.94 -10.01
N TYR A 475 20.31 16.90 -11.31
CA TYR A 475 21.06 17.89 -12.05
C TYR A 475 20.13 18.80 -12.84
N ALA A 476 20.04 20.07 -12.45
CA ALA A 476 19.26 21.08 -13.16
C ALA A 476 19.92 21.43 -14.49
N MET A 477 19.32 20.98 -15.59
CA MET A 477 19.76 21.32 -16.95
C MET A 477 19.52 22.81 -17.25
N ASN A 478 18.37 23.29 -16.81
CA ASN A 478 17.98 24.70 -16.87
C ASN A 478 16.99 25.01 -15.73
N ARG A 479 16.36 26.20 -15.72
CA ARG A 479 15.39 26.59 -14.67
C ARG A 479 14.13 25.73 -14.65
N HIS A 480 13.82 24.97 -15.71
CA HIS A 480 12.57 24.26 -15.85
C HIS A 480 12.73 22.74 -15.74
N TYR A 481 13.89 22.20 -16.07
CA TYR A 481 14.11 20.76 -16.21
C TYR A 481 15.33 20.31 -15.42
N SER A 482 15.21 19.20 -14.76
CA SER A 482 16.31 18.46 -14.15
C SER A 482 16.28 16.98 -14.53
N LEU A 483 17.44 16.37 -14.58
CA LEU A 483 17.61 14.92 -14.67
C LEU A 483 17.95 14.40 -13.27
N PHE A 484 17.43 13.25 -12.91
CA PHE A 484 17.77 12.64 -11.64
C PHE A 484 18.13 11.17 -11.76
N ILE A 485 18.95 10.73 -10.83
CA ILE A 485 19.22 9.34 -10.53
C ILE A 485 18.98 9.10 -9.03
N ALA A 486 18.29 8.02 -8.71
CA ALA A 486 18.09 7.61 -7.33
C ALA A 486 18.46 6.14 -7.18
N ALA A 487 19.12 5.80 -6.06
CA ALA A 487 19.44 4.45 -5.67
C ALA A 487 18.98 4.23 -4.24
N LYS A 488 18.33 3.09 -3.97
CA LYS A 488 17.90 2.67 -2.65
C LYS A 488 18.38 1.25 -2.38
N TRP A 489 18.92 1.05 -1.20
CA TRP A 489 19.30 -0.25 -0.70
C TRP A 489 18.67 -0.47 0.68
N ASP A 490 17.93 -1.58 0.83
CA ASP A 490 17.36 -2.02 2.09
C ASP A 490 18.00 -3.36 2.47
N TYR A 491 18.32 -3.51 3.73
CA TYR A 491 18.84 -4.73 4.31
C TYR A 491 18.12 -5.04 5.62
N ALA A 492 17.55 -6.23 5.71
CA ALA A 492 16.99 -6.74 6.95
C ALA A 492 17.77 -7.97 7.40
N HIS A 493 18.10 -8.04 8.69
CA HIS A 493 18.70 -9.20 9.31
C HIS A 493 17.77 -9.77 10.36
N TYR A 494 17.59 -11.07 10.29
CA TYR A 494 16.79 -11.86 11.22
C TYR A 494 17.71 -12.74 12.07
N MET A 495 17.22 -13.29 13.17
CA MET A 495 17.97 -14.26 13.95
C MET A 495 18.36 -15.49 13.09
N LYS A 496 19.47 -16.18 13.45
CA LYS A 496 19.97 -17.39 12.77
C LYS A 496 20.54 -17.17 11.36
N ARG A 497 21.14 -16.01 11.08
CA ARG A 497 21.79 -15.65 9.81
C ARG A 497 20.86 -15.46 8.62
N GLU A 498 19.56 -15.40 8.85
CA GLU A 498 18.60 -15.10 7.80
C GLU A 498 18.61 -13.60 7.47
N HIS A 499 18.40 -13.26 6.20
CA HIS A 499 18.43 -11.87 5.76
C HIS A 499 17.53 -11.63 4.56
N SER A 500 17.18 -10.36 4.36
CA SER A 500 16.52 -9.87 3.16
C SER A 500 17.26 -8.65 2.61
N ARG A 501 17.32 -8.53 1.30
CA ARG A 501 17.94 -7.41 0.60
C ARG A 501 17.02 -6.89 -0.47
N LEU A 502 16.95 -5.58 -0.62
CA LEU A 502 16.27 -4.95 -1.74
C LEU A 502 17.19 -3.88 -2.31
N PHE A 503 17.30 -3.87 -3.63
CA PHE A 503 18.00 -2.83 -4.36
C PHE A 503 17.05 -2.23 -5.40
N ARG A 504 16.98 -0.89 -5.45
CA ARG A 504 16.16 -0.16 -6.42
C ARG A 504 16.99 0.96 -7.03
N VAL A 505 16.90 1.08 -8.34
CA VAL A 505 17.44 2.21 -9.09
C VAL A 505 16.32 2.88 -9.86
N SER A 506 16.36 4.21 -9.92
CA SER A 506 15.41 5.02 -10.69
C SER A 506 16.18 6.08 -11.47
N LEU A 507 15.76 6.31 -12.70
CA LEU A 507 16.27 7.36 -13.56
C LEU A 507 15.10 8.15 -14.10
N GLY A 508 15.22 9.47 -14.22
CA GLY A 508 14.11 10.25 -14.73
C GLY A 508 14.39 11.72 -14.93
N ILE A 509 13.29 12.42 -15.21
CA ILE A 509 13.27 13.87 -15.44
C ILE A 509 12.21 14.50 -14.55
N GLU A 510 12.51 15.69 -14.05
CA GLU A 510 11.57 16.54 -13.31
C GLU A 510 11.44 17.91 -13.98
N PHE A 511 10.25 18.48 -13.96
CA PHE A 511 9.94 19.75 -14.60
C PHE A 511 8.70 20.45 -14.01
#